data_e88dc75f4ab414d6b799ccbaf4da5d5f
#
_entry.id   e88dc75f4ab414d6b799ccbaf4da5d5f
#
_cell.length_a   1.000
_cell.length_b   1.000
_cell.length_c   1.000
_cell.angle_alpha   90.00
_cell.angle_beta   90.00
_cell.angle_gamma   90.00
#
_symmetry.space_group_name_H-M   'P 1'
#
loop_
_entity.id
_entity.type
_entity.pdbx_description
1 polymer ?
#
loop_
_entity_poly.entity_id
_entity_poly.type
_entity_poly.pdbx_seq_one_letter_code
_entity_poly.pdbx_strand_id
1 'polypeptide(L)'
;MKQFINVKRVFTVLIILLLLISCRVETDYRPLFDKDLSNADYDSSVWTFKNGILTATADQSIWTKVQYENFILDLEFKTDVNTNSGVVIYCTDKGNWIPSSIEIQIADDHHPEWQSYPEYWRCGSIYGHKGANEQLVVKKPGEWNRMIVTAKGQQIDIELNGKHIVSANLADWTSGTTNPDGTEIPEWLPIPYANMPTKGYIGLQGK
;
A
#
# COMPACT_ATOMS: atom_id res chain seq x y z
N MET A 1 -68.05 48.49 -26.42
CA MET A 1 -67.95 47.13 -25.85
C MET A 1 -66.55 46.60 -26.06
N LYS A 2 -65.72 46.67 -25.00
CA LYS A 2 -64.33 46.23 -25.05
C LYS A 2 -64.20 44.86 -24.42
N GLN A 3 -63.81 43.85 -25.21
CA GLN A 3 -63.52 42.49 -24.68
C GLN A 3 -62.09 42.46 -24.17
N PHE A 4 -61.90 42.12 -22.91
CA PHE A 4 -60.61 41.79 -22.32
C PHE A 4 -60.32 40.30 -22.46
N ILE A 5 -59.27 39.98 -23.21
CA ILE A 5 -58.78 38.59 -23.30
C ILE A 5 -57.78 38.38 -22.18
N ASN A 6 -58.08 37.42 -21.27
CA ASN A 6 -57.29 37.07 -20.13
C ASN A 6 -56.32 35.92 -20.53
N VAL A 7 -55.04 36.23 -20.77
CA VAL A 7 -54.05 35.25 -21.10
C VAL A 7 -53.41 34.71 -19.82
N LYS A 8 -53.85 33.51 -19.41
CA LYS A 8 -53.20 32.76 -18.35
C LYS A 8 -51.87 32.21 -18.89
N ARG A 9 -50.75 32.74 -18.40
CA ARG A 9 -49.41 32.15 -18.62
C ARG A 9 -49.31 30.91 -17.75
N VAL A 10 -49.26 29.75 -18.41
CA VAL A 10 -48.88 28.48 -17.80
C VAL A 10 -47.37 28.42 -17.75
N PHE A 11 -46.76 28.59 -16.57
CA PHE A 11 -45.34 28.30 -16.36
C PHE A 11 -45.20 26.80 -16.21
N THR A 12 -44.72 26.11 -17.24
CA THR A 12 -44.25 24.72 -17.13
C THR A 12 -42.86 24.74 -16.56
N VAL A 13 -42.74 24.41 -15.28
CA VAL A 13 -41.44 24.19 -14.65
C VAL A 13 -40.94 22.80 -15.07
N LEU A 14 -39.98 22.78 -15.98
CA LEU A 14 -39.27 21.54 -16.40
C LEU A 14 -38.24 21.23 -15.32
N ILE A 15 -38.59 20.33 -14.40
CA ILE A 15 -37.66 19.78 -13.42
C ILE A 15 -36.79 18.77 -14.16
N ILE A 16 -35.58 19.17 -14.57
CA ILE A 16 -34.53 18.26 -15.08
C ILE A 16 -33.97 17.54 -13.87
N LEU A 17 -34.42 16.31 -13.65
CA LEU A 17 -33.84 15.40 -12.67
C LEU A 17 -32.52 14.87 -13.23
N LEU A 18 -31.42 15.53 -12.90
CA LEU A 18 -30.08 15.05 -13.15
C LEU A 18 -29.87 13.81 -12.26
N LEU A 19 -30.11 12.63 -12.82
CA LEU A 19 -29.62 11.38 -12.29
C LEU A 19 -28.12 11.39 -12.39
N LEU A 20 -27.45 11.81 -11.33
CA LEU A 20 -26.02 11.54 -11.12
C LEU A 20 -25.88 10.02 -10.96
N ILE A 21 -25.67 9.34 -12.08
CA ILE A 21 -25.20 7.96 -12.05
C ILE A 21 -23.77 8.05 -11.51
N SER A 22 -23.64 7.96 -10.19
CA SER A 22 -22.36 7.70 -9.55
C SER A 22 -21.95 6.30 -9.99
N CYS A 23 -21.10 6.22 -11.02
CA CYS A 23 -20.43 5.00 -11.39
C CYS A 23 -19.47 4.66 -10.22
N ARG A 24 -19.99 3.97 -9.20
CA ARG A 24 -19.12 3.32 -8.23
C ARG A 24 -18.39 2.26 -9.02
N VAL A 25 -17.10 2.47 -9.24
CA VAL A 25 -16.20 1.39 -9.62
C VAL A 25 -16.22 0.45 -8.41
N GLU A 26 -16.99 -0.63 -8.53
CA GLU A 26 -16.99 -1.70 -7.56
C GLU A 26 -15.62 -2.39 -7.73
N THR A 27 -14.69 -2.09 -6.84
CA THR A 27 -13.39 -2.77 -6.79
C THR A 27 -13.67 -4.18 -6.31
N ASP A 28 -13.53 -5.15 -7.22
CA ASP A 28 -13.66 -6.59 -6.92
C ASP A 28 -12.40 -7.03 -6.15
N TYR A 29 -12.42 -6.82 -4.82
CA TYR A 29 -11.35 -7.29 -3.95
C TYR A 29 -11.40 -8.80 -3.81
N ARG A 30 -10.24 -9.43 -4.01
CA ARG A 30 -10.03 -10.86 -3.81
C ARG A 30 -9.01 -11.07 -2.70
N PRO A 31 -9.16 -12.12 -1.88
CA PRO A 31 -8.13 -12.49 -0.91
C PRO A 31 -6.79 -12.66 -1.61
N LEU A 32 -5.73 -12.06 -1.06
CA LEU A 32 -4.36 -12.25 -1.57
C LEU A 32 -3.90 -13.69 -1.33
N PHE A 33 -4.23 -14.23 -0.15
CA PHE A 33 -3.95 -15.61 0.25
C PHE A 33 -5.24 -16.37 0.53
N ASP A 34 -5.32 -17.61 0.06
CA ASP A 34 -6.42 -18.52 0.36
C ASP A 34 -6.37 -18.94 1.83
N LYS A 35 -7.51 -19.36 2.38
CA LYS A 35 -7.59 -19.75 3.81
C LYS A 35 -6.71 -20.95 4.19
N ASP A 36 -6.41 -21.80 3.22
CA ASP A 36 -5.51 -22.95 3.36
C ASP A 36 -4.07 -22.64 2.92
N LEU A 37 -3.80 -21.40 2.51
CA LEU A 37 -2.53 -20.93 1.97
C LEU A 37 -2.02 -21.73 0.75
N SER A 38 -2.91 -22.42 0.04
CA SER A 38 -2.55 -23.26 -1.13
C SER A 38 -1.96 -22.43 -2.29
N ASN A 39 -2.29 -21.14 -2.34
CA ASN A 39 -1.80 -20.17 -3.34
C ASN A 39 -0.57 -19.38 -2.86
N ALA A 40 0.07 -19.79 -1.76
CA ALA A 40 1.25 -19.15 -1.18
C ALA A 40 2.48 -20.06 -1.19
N ASP A 41 3.68 -19.44 -1.24
CA ASP A 41 4.96 -20.07 -0.91
C ASP A 41 5.41 -19.54 0.46
N TYR A 42 5.54 -20.42 1.44
CA TYR A 42 5.82 -20.07 2.82
C TYR A 42 6.37 -21.25 3.61
N ASP A 43 6.94 -20.97 4.78
CA ASP A 43 7.29 -22.00 5.77
C ASP A 43 6.11 -22.19 6.73
N SER A 44 5.52 -23.38 6.75
CA SER A 44 4.37 -23.72 7.60
C SER A 44 4.71 -23.79 9.10
N SER A 45 5.99 -23.79 9.47
CA SER A 45 6.43 -23.66 10.85
C SER A 45 6.44 -22.20 11.34
N VAL A 46 6.44 -21.23 10.39
CA VAL A 46 6.48 -19.80 10.65
C VAL A 46 5.12 -19.15 10.47
N TRP A 47 4.44 -19.46 9.36
CA TRP A 47 3.17 -18.82 9.01
C TRP A 47 1.97 -19.70 9.26
N THR A 48 0.96 -19.14 9.90
CA THR A 48 -0.32 -19.82 10.12
C THR A 48 -1.48 -18.90 9.76
N PHE A 49 -2.55 -19.48 9.17
CA PHE A 49 -3.80 -18.78 8.93
C PHE A 49 -4.89 -19.40 9.83
N LYS A 50 -5.36 -18.64 10.81
CA LYS A 50 -6.37 -19.10 11.76
C LYS A 50 -7.36 -17.99 12.09
N ASN A 51 -8.66 -18.33 12.07
CA ASN A 51 -9.74 -17.38 12.39
C ASN A 51 -9.71 -16.07 11.56
N GLY A 52 -9.30 -16.17 10.29
CA GLY A 52 -9.21 -14.99 9.41
C GLY A 52 -7.93 -14.17 9.60
N ILE A 53 -7.00 -14.60 10.43
CA ILE A 53 -5.76 -13.89 10.73
C ILE A 53 -4.57 -14.72 10.26
N LEU A 54 -3.70 -14.08 9.48
CA LEU A 54 -2.40 -14.59 9.10
C LEU A 54 -1.37 -14.14 10.14
N THR A 55 -0.61 -15.07 10.70
CA THR A 55 0.36 -14.78 11.77
C THR A 55 1.72 -15.36 11.43
N ALA A 56 2.77 -14.58 11.63
CA ALA A 56 4.16 -15.01 11.56
C ALA A 56 4.76 -15.15 12.96
N THR A 57 5.68 -16.10 13.13
CA THR A 57 6.39 -16.37 14.39
C THR A 57 7.91 -16.18 14.27
N ALA A 58 8.43 -15.90 13.07
CA ALA A 58 9.85 -15.68 12.79
C ALA A 58 10.03 -14.81 11.56
N ASP A 59 11.25 -14.28 11.38
CA ASP A 59 11.66 -13.47 10.24
C ASP A 59 11.86 -14.34 8.98
N GLN A 60 10.74 -14.71 8.36
CA GLN A 60 10.67 -15.34 7.05
C GLN A 60 9.44 -14.82 6.31
N SER A 61 9.56 -14.62 5.00
CA SER A 61 8.47 -14.06 4.20
C SER A 61 7.52 -15.15 3.70
N ILE A 62 6.22 -14.77 3.59
CA ILE A 62 5.22 -15.48 2.80
C ILE A 62 5.06 -14.78 1.45
N TRP A 63 4.93 -15.52 0.38
CA TRP A 63 4.90 -15.02 -0.99
C TRP A 63 3.68 -15.51 -1.74
N THR A 64 3.14 -14.68 -2.62
CA THR A 64 2.18 -15.14 -3.63
C THR A 64 2.86 -16.08 -4.63
N LYS A 65 2.11 -17.07 -5.15
CA LYS A 65 2.60 -17.93 -6.26
C LYS A 65 2.48 -17.27 -7.62
N VAL A 66 1.64 -16.23 -7.74
CA VAL A 66 1.45 -15.47 -8.96
C VAL A 66 2.03 -14.07 -8.83
N GLN A 67 2.41 -13.48 -9.96
CA GLN A 67 2.89 -12.11 -10.03
C GLN A 67 1.73 -11.16 -10.30
N TYR A 68 1.83 -9.95 -9.75
CA TYR A 68 0.87 -8.87 -9.88
C TYR A 68 1.48 -7.67 -10.59
N GLU A 69 0.65 -6.98 -11.33
CA GLU A 69 0.92 -5.72 -12.03
C GLU A 69 -0.33 -4.85 -11.96
N ASN A 70 -0.19 -3.57 -11.64
CA ASN A 70 -1.32 -2.63 -11.51
C ASN A 70 -2.41 -3.15 -10.55
N PHE A 71 -2.19 -3.00 -9.26
CA PHE A 71 -3.08 -3.51 -8.22
C PHE A 71 -3.35 -2.46 -7.13
N ILE A 72 -4.40 -2.71 -6.37
CA ILE A 72 -4.65 -2.10 -5.07
C ILE A 72 -4.59 -3.23 -4.06
N LEU A 73 -3.65 -3.15 -3.12
CA LEU A 73 -3.53 -4.06 -1.99
C LEU A 73 -4.08 -3.35 -0.75
N ASP A 74 -5.16 -3.90 -0.19
CA ASP A 74 -5.83 -3.40 1.01
C ASP A 74 -5.66 -4.44 2.11
N LEU A 75 -4.95 -4.10 3.17
CA LEU A 75 -4.65 -5.01 4.26
C LEU A 75 -4.82 -4.34 5.62
N GLU A 76 -5.19 -5.15 6.59
CA GLU A 76 -5.10 -4.78 8.01
C GLU A 76 -3.95 -5.52 8.67
N PHE A 77 -3.20 -4.82 9.50
CA PHE A 77 -2.10 -5.40 10.25
C PHE A 77 -2.08 -4.91 11.70
N LYS A 78 -1.44 -5.71 12.54
CA LYS A 78 -1.23 -5.39 13.94
C LYS A 78 0.21 -5.71 14.30
N THR A 79 0.91 -4.73 14.85
CA THR A 79 2.29 -4.88 15.31
C THR A 79 2.35 -5.35 16.76
N ASP A 80 3.43 -5.99 17.12
CA ASP A 80 3.89 -6.15 18.50
C ASP A 80 4.94 -5.07 18.83
N VAL A 81 5.42 -5.03 20.06
CA VAL A 81 6.46 -4.09 20.49
C VAL A 81 7.74 -4.31 19.68
N ASN A 82 8.30 -3.22 19.16
CA ASN A 82 9.51 -3.19 18.34
C ASN A 82 9.43 -4.06 17.06
N THR A 83 8.25 -4.17 16.46
CA THR A 83 8.06 -4.89 15.19
C THR A 83 8.91 -4.27 14.09
N ASN A 84 9.56 -5.16 13.31
CA ASN A 84 10.17 -4.88 12.00
C ASN A 84 9.58 -5.86 10.99
N SER A 85 8.77 -5.40 10.06
CA SER A 85 8.05 -6.17 9.06
C SER A 85 7.81 -5.31 7.83
N GLY A 86 7.23 -5.87 6.77
CA GLY A 86 6.98 -5.12 5.55
C GLY A 86 6.03 -5.80 4.58
N VAL A 87 5.45 -4.99 3.71
CA VAL A 87 4.77 -5.42 2.51
C VAL A 87 5.75 -5.29 1.35
N VAL A 88 6.07 -6.40 0.71
CA VAL A 88 7.01 -6.45 -0.41
C VAL A 88 6.22 -6.56 -1.71
N ILE A 89 6.50 -5.65 -2.66
CA ILE A 89 5.85 -5.63 -3.97
C ILE A 89 6.88 -5.69 -5.10
N TYR A 90 6.42 -6.08 -6.29
CA TYR A 90 7.24 -6.18 -7.52
C TYR A 90 8.47 -7.08 -7.36
N CYS A 91 8.46 -8.03 -6.41
CA CYS A 91 9.56 -8.95 -6.19
C CYS A 91 9.78 -9.85 -7.40
N THR A 92 11.01 -9.87 -7.92
CA THR A 92 11.41 -10.72 -9.06
C THR A 92 12.20 -11.94 -8.65
N ASP A 93 12.83 -11.91 -7.48
CA ASP A 93 13.59 -13.03 -6.90
C ASP A 93 13.29 -13.17 -5.41
N LYS A 94 12.44 -14.15 -5.05
CA LYS A 94 12.06 -14.43 -3.66
C LYS A 94 13.23 -14.87 -2.78
N GLY A 95 14.26 -15.48 -3.37
CA GLY A 95 15.45 -15.95 -2.65
C GLY A 95 16.43 -14.83 -2.30
N ASN A 96 16.40 -13.73 -3.07
CA ASN A 96 17.19 -12.53 -2.86
C ASN A 96 16.31 -11.28 -3.03
N TRP A 97 15.23 -11.22 -2.23
CA TRP A 97 14.17 -10.27 -2.42
C TRP A 97 14.54 -8.82 -2.10
N ILE A 98 15.44 -8.58 -1.14
CA ILE A 98 15.80 -7.22 -0.69
C ILE A 98 16.24 -6.34 -1.87
N PRO A 99 17.23 -6.66 -2.69
CA PRO A 99 17.61 -5.83 -3.83
C PRO A 99 16.69 -5.99 -5.05
N SER A 100 15.78 -6.95 -5.07
CA SER A 100 14.98 -7.29 -6.25
C SER A 100 13.48 -6.96 -6.08
N SER A 101 13.14 -6.09 -5.13
CA SER A 101 11.77 -5.72 -4.81
C SER A 101 11.68 -4.31 -4.23
N ILE A 102 10.47 -3.89 -3.93
CA ILE A 102 10.16 -2.65 -3.21
C ILE A 102 9.46 -3.04 -1.91
N GLU A 103 9.97 -2.56 -0.79
CA GLU A 103 9.38 -2.79 0.51
C GLU A 103 8.64 -1.54 1.01
N ILE A 104 7.40 -1.73 1.43
CA ILE A 104 6.64 -0.76 2.22
C ILE A 104 6.75 -1.19 3.68
N GLN A 105 7.43 -0.38 4.48
CA GLN A 105 7.79 -0.71 5.85
C GLN A 105 6.57 -0.85 6.77
N ILE A 106 6.59 -1.85 7.61
CA ILE A 106 5.71 -2.00 8.78
C ILE A 106 6.60 -2.05 10.02
N ALA A 107 6.53 -1.00 10.85
CA ALA A 107 7.32 -0.88 12.04
C ALA A 107 6.50 -0.34 13.22
N ASP A 108 6.98 -0.58 14.44
CA ASP A 108 6.45 0.06 15.64
C ASP A 108 7.13 1.43 15.87
N ASP A 109 6.62 2.47 15.17
CA ASP A 109 7.15 3.84 15.31
C ASP A 109 6.97 4.44 16.70
N HIS A 110 6.25 3.79 17.61
CA HIS A 110 6.15 4.22 19.01
C HIS A 110 7.34 3.74 19.86
N HIS A 111 8.11 2.75 19.37
CA HIS A 111 9.32 2.30 20.04
C HIS A 111 10.46 3.33 19.87
N PRO A 112 11.24 3.65 20.93
CA PRO A 112 12.32 4.64 20.85
C PRO A 112 13.38 4.34 19.77
N GLU A 113 13.66 3.08 19.50
CA GLU A 113 14.60 2.67 18.46
C GLU A 113 14.13 3.14 17.07
N TRP A 114 12.87 2.88 16.71
CA TRP A 114 12.30 3.33 15.42
C TRP A 114 12.23 4.85 15.33
N GLN A 115 11.96 5.54 16.44
CA GLN A 115 11.97 7.01 16.48
C GLN A 115 13.37 7.60 16.25
N SER A 116 14.44 6.84 16.49
CA SER A 116 15.80 7.27 16.23
C SER A 116 16.23 7.16 14.77
N TYR A 117 15.52 6.35 13.96
CA TYR A 117 15.85 6.17 12.56
C TYR A 117 15.29 7.28 11.67
N PRO A 118 15.87 7.49 10.46
CA PRO A 118 15.32 8.39 9.47
C PRO A 118 13.88 8.02 9.07
N GLU A 119 13.14 9.01 8.55
CA GLU A 119 11.72 8.84 8.18
C GLU A 119 11.48 7.76 7.13
N TYR A 120 12.43 7.58 6.20
CA TYR A 120 12.35 6.57 5.14
C TYR A 120 12.63 5.13 5.62
N TRP A 121 12.79 4.93 6.95
CA TRP A 121 12.88 3.60 7.58
C TRP A 121 11.67 3.28 8.45
N ARG A 122 10.76 4.24 8.64
CA ARG A 122 9.60 4.10 9.53
C ARG A 122 8.38 3.55 8.82
N CYS A 123 7.36 3.21 9.60
CA CYS A 123 6.13 2.59 9.11
C CYS A 123 5.46 3.41 8.00
N GLY A 124 5.08 2.73 6.91
CA GLY A 124 4.44 3.32 5.74
C GLY A 124 5.40 3.95 4.73
N SER A 125 6.71 3.98 5.00
CA SER A 125 7.72 4.45 4.02
C SER A 125 7.92 3.43 2.89
N ILE A 126 8.41 3.90 1.73
CA ILE A 126 9.15 3.04 0.80
C ILE A 126 10.55 2.91 1.39
N TYR A 127 10.85 1.75 1.96
CA TYR A 127 12.03 1.52 2.79
C TYR A 127 13.34 1.94 2.12
N GLY A 128 14.11 2.77 2.84
CA GLY A 128 15.38 3.30 2.35
C GLY A 128 15.27 4.38 1.26
N HIS A 129 14.06 4.71 0.77
CA HIS A 129 13.88 5.58 -0.39
C HIS A 129 12.98 6.80 -0.12
N LYS A 130 11.77 6.60 0.42
CA LYS A 130 10.79 7.68 0.58
C LYS A 130 10.09 7.58 1.91
N GLY A 131 10.33 8.54 2.78
CA GLY A 131 9.61 8.67 4.05
C GLY A 131 8.15 9.06 3.85
N ALA A 132 7.32 8.69 4.83
CA ALA A 132 5.95 9.18 4.92
C ALA A 132 5.94 10.69 5.18
N ASN A 133 5.00 11.40 4.54
CA ASN A 133 4.84 12.85 4.72
C ASN A 133 4.22 13.24 6.07
N GLU A 134 3.71 12.27 6.82
CA GLU A 134 3.21 12.41 8.19
C GLU A 134 3.73 11.26 9.04
N GLN A 135 4.26 11.58 10.23
CA GLN A 135 4.84 10.61 11.15
C GLN A 135 3.83 10.15 12.21
N LEU A 136 4.09 8.97 12.81
CA LEU A 136 3.25 8.40 13.87
C LEU A 136 1.78 8.17 13.46
N VAL A 137 1.53 7.90 12.17
CA VAL A 137 0.20 7.54 11.68
C VAL A 137 -0.15 6.09 12.05
N VAL A 138 0.86 5.22 12.21
CA VAL A 138 0.69 3.87 12.75
C VAL A 138 0.23 3.95 14.20
N LYS A 139 -0.72 3.09 14.57
CA LYS A 139 -1.21 2.97 15.94
C LYS A 139 -0.22 2.18 16.81
N LYS A 140 -0.42 2.25 18.12
CA LYS A 140 0.43 1.53 19.10
C LYS A 140 0.36 0.02 18.90
N PRO A 141 1.39 -0.72 19.33
CA PRO A 141 1.39 -2.17 19.36
C PRO A 141 0.10 -2.73 19.96
N GLY A 142 -0.42 -3.79 19.36
CA GLY A 142 -1.68 -4.42 19.74
C GLY A 142 -2.95 -3.83 19.11
N GLU A 143 -2.86 -2.69 18.42
CA GLU A 143 -3.98 -2.06 17.71
C GLU A 143 -3.96 -2.40 16.22
N TRP A 144 -5.16 -2.58 15.61
CA TRP A 144 -5.28 -2.82 14.18
C TRP A 144 -5.07 -1.54 13.38
N ASN A 145 -4.21 -1.62 12.38
CA ASN A 145 -3.96 -0.61 11.35
C ASN A 145 -4.52 -1.09 10.01
N ARG A 146 -4.88 -0.16 9.13
CA ARG A 146 -5.20 -0.47 7.73
C ARG A 146 -4.24 0.27 6.83
N MET A 147 -3.65 -0.46 5.88
CA MET A 147 -2.79 0.08 4.84
C MET A 147 -3.39 -0.24 3.48
N ILE A 148 -3.37 0.75 2.59
CA ILE A 148 -3.73 0.57 1.18
C ILE A 148 -2.52 0.96 0.35
N VAL A 149 -2.03 0.03 -0.47
CA VAL A 149 -0.96 0.26 -1.42
C VAL A 149 -1.55 0.21 -2.82
N THR A 150 -1.54 1.35 -3.51
CA THR A 150 -1.92 1.44 -4.92
C THR A 150 -0.66 1.47 -5.77
N ALA A 151 -0.48 0.44 -6.61
CA ALA A 151 0.64 0.33 -7.53
C ALA A 151 0.12 0.31 -8.96
N LYS A 152 0.50 1.31 -9.76
CA LYS A 152 0.11 1.46 -11.16
C LYS A 152 1.32 1.82 -12.02
N GLY A 153 1.88 0.84 -12.70
CA GLY A 153 3.17 1.01 -13.36
C GLY A 153 4.21 1.47 -12.33
N GLN A 154 4.90 2.57 -12.61
CA GLN A 154 5.90 3.15 -11.72
C GLN A 154 5.33 4.06 -10.62
N GLN A 155 4.01 4.33 -10.63
CA GLN A 155 3.38 5.13 -9.59
C GLN A 155 2.98 4.25 -8.40
N ILE A 156 3.40 4.65 -7.19
CA ILE A 156 3.05 4.00 -5.93
C ILE A 156 2.47 5.06 -5.00
N ASP A 157 1.27 4.79 -4.49
CA ASP A 157 0.60 5.60 -3.49
C ASP A 157 0.28 4.73 -2.27
N ILE A 158 0.52 5.26 -1.06
CA ILE A 158 0.32 4.55 0.20
C ILE A 158 -0.60 5.36 1.10
N GLU A 159 -1.66 4.70 1.56
CA GLU A 159 -2.52 5.21 2.62
C GLU A 159 -2.33 4.37 3.88
N LEU A 160 -2.25 5.01 5.03
CA LEU A 160 -2.21 4.37 6.35
C LEU A 160 -3.26 5.00 7.26
N ASN A 161 -4.16 4.18 7.80
CA ASN A 161 -5.24 4.61 8.69
C ASN A 161 -6.10 5.75 8.12
N GLY A 162 -6.35 5.71 6.79
CA GLY A 162 -7.16 6.71 6.07
C GLY A 162 -6.43 8.00 5.73
N LYS A 163 -5.11 8.07 5.96
CA LYS A 163 -4.26 9.19 5.54
C LYS A 163 -3.38 8.78 4.38
N HIS A 164 -3.36 9.57 3.33
CA HIS A 164 -2.43 9.41 2.21
C HIS A 164 -1.04 9.92 2.65
N ILE A 165 -0.07 9.00 2.80
CA ILE A 165 1.21 9.29 3.43
C ILE A 165 2.41 9.26 2.48
N VAL A 166 2.30 8.57 1.34
CA VAL A 166 3.35 8.51 0.31
C VAL A 166 2.71 8.58 -1.07
N SER A 167 3.30 9.39 -1.94
CA SER A 167 3.13 9.33 -3.39
C SER A 167 4.52 9.35 -4.03
N ALA A 168 4.84 8.35 -4.84
CA ALA A 168 6.15 8.19 -5.45
C ALA A 168 6.04 7.67 -6.88
N ASN A 169 6.81 8.31 -7.79
CA ASN A 169 7.04 7.78 -9.12
C ASN A 169 8.43 7.14 -9.15
N LEU A 170 8.51 5.84 -9.34
CA LEU A 170 9.79 5.09 -9.34
C LEU A 170 10.79 5.61 -10.37
N ALA A 171 10.31 6.26 -11.45
CA ALA A 171 11.17 6.88 -12.47
C ALA A 171 12.09 7.98 -11.92
N ASP A 172 11.76 8.56 -10.75
CA ASP A 172 12.54 9.61 -10.12
C ASP A 172 13.84 9.05 -9.50
N TRP A 173 13.87 7.74 -9.15
CA TRP A 173 15.04 7.07 -8.58
C TRP A 173 15.95 6.47 -9.64
N THR A 174 16.76 7.32 -10.26
CA THR A 174 17.70 6.93 -11.33
C THR A 174 19.09 6.53 -10.81
N SER A 175 19.35 6.75 -9.51
CA SER A 175 20.58 6.34 -8.82
C SER A 175 20.33 5.13 -7.91
N GLY A 176 21.31 4.26 -7.76
CA GLY A 176 21.30 3.18 -6.76
C GLY A 176 21.99 3.55 -5.45
N THR A 177 22.42 4.81 -5.28
CA THR A 177 23.17 5.26 -4.09
C THR A 177 22.59 6.51 -3.46
N THR A 178 21.78 7.27 -4.19
CA THR A 178 21.26 8.58 -3.74
C THR A 178 19.82 8.75 -4.14
N ASN A 179 18.97 9.11 -3.17
CA ASN A 179 17.58 9.45 -3.36
C ASN A 179 17.42 10.80 -4.09
N PRO A 180 16.27 11.09 -4.71
CA PRO A 180 16.01 12.38 -5.38
C PRO A 180 16.18 13.62 -4.48
N ASP A 181 16.00 13.47 -3.17
CA ASP A 181 16.19 14.52 -2.16
C ASP A 181 17.64 14.67 -1.68
N GLY A 182 18.56 13.86 -2.21
CA GLY A 182 19.99 13.88 -1.87
C GLY A 182 20.37 13.01 -0.67
N THR A 183 19.43 12.32 -0.04
CA THR A 183 19.75 11.33 1.01
C THR A 183 20.36 10.07 0.44
N GLU A 184 21.16 9.34 1.24
CA GLU A 184 21.80 8.12 0.81
C GLU A 184 20.80 6.95 0.76
N ILE A 185 20.92 6.12 -0.29
CA ILE A 185 20.24 4.83 -0.39
C ILE A 185 21.15 3.79 0.27
N PRO A 186 20.61 2.90 1.14
CA PRO A 186 21.38 1.83 1.76
C PRO A 186 22.10 0.94 0.73
N GLU A 187 23.33 0.52 1.00
CA GLU A 187 24.15 -0.28 0.09
C GLU A 187 23.51 -1.61 -0.34
N TRP A 188 22.61 -2.16 0.49
CA TRP A 188 21.89 -3.40 0.18
C TRP A 188 20.66 -3.20 -0.74
N LEU A 189 20.37 -1.94 -1.15
CA LEU A 189 19.33 -1.55 -2.10
C LEU A 189 19.95 -0.89 -3.35
N PRO A 190 20.86 -1.56 -4.06
CA PRO A 190 21.73 -0.92 -5.06
C PRO A 190 21.06 -0.67 -6.42
N ILE A 191 19.83 -1.16 -6.61
CA ILE A 191 19.16 -1.10 -7.91
C ILE A 191 18.33 0.18 -7.99
N PRO A 192 18.60 1.07 -8.97
CA PRO A 192 17.74 2.23 -9.23
C PRO A 192 16.29 1.79 -9.49
N TYR A 193 15.34 2.32 -8.77
CA TYR A 193 13.93 1.93 -8.93
C TYR A 193 13.37 2.26 -10.31
N ALA A 194 13.93 3.26 -11.00
CA ALA A 194 13.60 3.56 -12.39
C ALA A 194 13.79 2.37 -13.34
N ASN A 195 14.70 1.44 -12.99
CA ASN A 195 15.03 0.25 -13.77
C ASN A 195 14.33 -1.02 -13.29
N MET A 196 13.56 -0.95 -12.21
CA MET A 196 12.88 -2.12 -11.67
C MET A 196 11.64 -2.48 -12.50
N PRO A 197 11.37 -3.78 -12.70
CA PRO A 197 10.10 -4.24 -13.26
C PRO A 197 8.92 -3.82 -12.39
N THR A 198 7.82 -3.43 -13.03
CA THR A 198 6.55 -3.09 -12.36
C THR A 198 5.58 -4.26 -12.32
N LYS A 199 6.11 -5.47 -12.36
CA LYS A 199 5.40 -6.74 -12.22
C LYS A 199 6.25 -7.70 -11.40
N GLY A 200 5.66 -8.29 -10.38
CA GLY A 200 6.38 -9.22 -9.50
C GLY A 200 5.45 -9.87 -8.48
N TYR A 201 6.06 -10.68 -7.64
CA TYR A 201 5.39 -11.30 -6.51
C TYR A 201 5.09 -10.26 -5.43
N ILE A 202 4.05 -10.53 -4.65
CA ILE A 202 3.76 -9.81 -3.43
C ILE A 202 4.15 -10.70 -2.25
N GLY A 203 4.82 -10.13 -1.26
CA GLY A 203 5.22 -10.83 -0.05
C GLY A 203 4.86 -10.04 1.20
N LEU A 204 4.78 -10.74 2.32
CA LEU A 204 4.75 -10.15 3.65
C LEU A 204 5.94 -10.67 4.42
N GLN A 205 6.75 -9.77 4.99
CA GLN A 205 7.84 -10.15 5.86
C GLN A 205 7.28 -10.57 7.22
N GLY A 206 7.72 -11.74 7.72
CA GLY A 206 7.38 -12.21 9.06
C GLY A 206 8.35 -11.63 10.10
N LYS A 207 7.80 -11.36 11.29
CA LYS A 207 8.56 -11.23 12.54
C LYS A 207 7.63 -11.27 13.74
#